data_0ae150a3d97b6f9ad36b1fce8d4481cc
#
_entry.id   0ae150a3d97b6f9ad36b1fce8d4481cc
#
_cell.length_a   1.000
_cell.length_b   1.000
_cell.length_c   1.000
_cell.angle_alpha   90.00
_cell.angle_beta   90.00
_cell.angle_gamma   90.00
#
_symmetry.space_group_name_H-M   'P 1'
#
loop_
_entity.id
_entity.type
_entity.pdbx_description
1 polymer ?
#
loop_
_entity_poly.entity_id
_entity_poly.type
_entity_poly.pdbx_seq_one_letter_code
_entity_poly.pdbx_strand_id
1 'polypeptide(L)'
;ANNIIYQILKEANAKTVVKGKSMVTEEIELNEFLDNKGIEILETDLGEFLVQLANEKPSHIVMPAIHKSRKEISRVFADHFPEFPYTENVDLITQQARKILRDRFRLADAGISGVNFAVAETGTLCLVENEGNGRMCTTAPPLHIAVTGIEKVVENLSDVPTLLNILTKSATGQEITTYFNMISSPRKNDEKDGPLSMHVVLLDNGRSKIHQ
;
A
#
# COMPACT_ATOMS: atom_id res chain seq x y z
N ALA A 1 -11.77 -0.93 -12.87
CA ALA A 1 -11.24 -0.50 -11.57
C ALA A 1 -10.57 0.87 -11.70
N ASN A 2 -9.55 1.05 -12.57
CA ASN A 2 -8.78 2.28 -12.71
C ASN A 2 -9.64 3.54 -12.86
N ASN A 3 -10.64 3.52 -13.74
CA ASN A 3 -11.55 4.65 -13.92
C ASN A 3 -12.38 4.97 -12.67
N ILE A 4 -12.77 3.97 -11.89
CA ILE A 4 -13.51 4.17 -10.63
C ILE A 4 -12.59 4.85 -9.61
N ILE A 5 -11.36 4.37 -9.43
CA ILE A 5 -10.36 4.95 -8.53
C ILE A 5 -10.07 6.41 -8.94
N TYR A 6 -9.86 6.64 -10.23
CA TYR A 6 -9.63 7.99 -10.75
C TYR A 6 -10.80 8.94 -10.49
N GLN A 7 -12.05 8.48 -10.66
CA GLN A 7 -13.23 9.31 -10.39
C GLN A 7 -13.32 9.68 -8.90
N ILE A 8 -13.08 8.72 -7.99
CA ILE A 8 -13.04 8.98 -6.54
C ILE A 8 -11.97 10.05 -6.22
N LEU A 9 -10.76 9.91 -6.75
CA LEU A 9 -9.67 10.87 -6.57
C LEU A 9 -10.02 12.25 -7.15
N LYS A 10 -10.63 12.29 -8.32
CA LYS A 10 -11.06 13.52 -8.98
C LYS A 10 -12.15 14.26 -8.20
N GLU A 11 -13.15 13.55 -7.69
CA GLU A 11 -14.22 14.12 -6.86
C GLU A 11 -13.68 14.70 -5.55
N ALA A 12 -12.64 14.07 -4.99
CA ALA A 12 -11.94 14.58 -3.83
C ALA A 12 -10.91 15.69 -4.14
N ASN A 13 -10.72 16.06 -5.40
CA ASN A 13 -9.66 16.95 -5.87
C ASN A 13 -8.24 16.50 -5.45
N ALA A 14 -8.04 15.20 -5.26
CA ALA A 14 -6.78 14.63 -4.87
C ALA A 14 -5.77 14.67 -6.03
N LYS A 15 -4.55 15.14 -5.73
CA LYS A 15 -3.44 15.23 -6.68
C LYS A 15 -2.25 14.38 -6.25
N THR A 16 -2.15 14.11 -4.96
CA THR A 16 -1.04 13.38 -4.34
C THR A 16 -1.57 12.15 -3.61
N VAL A 17 -1.02 11.00 -3.93
CA VAL A 17 -1.44 9.70 -3.40
C VAL A 17 -0.24 8.97 -2.81
N VAL A 18 -0.38 8.47 -1.59
CA VAL A 18 0.54 7.49 -1.00
C VAL A 18 -0.07 6.09 -1.11
N LYS A 19 0.73 5.12 -1.53
CA LYS A 19 0.24 3.77 -1.77
C LYS A 19 1.06 2.73 -1.00
N GLY A 20 0.38 1.83 -0.30
CA GLY A 20 0.97 0.63 0.24
C GLY A 20 1.12 -0.45 -0.85
N LYS A 21 2.10 -1.32 -0.70
CA LYS A 21 2.33 -2.44 -1.60
C LYS A 21 1.05 -3.23 -1.87
N SER A 22 0.72 -3.44 -3.14
CA SER A 22 -0.48 -4.17 -3.53
C SER A 22 -0.33 -4.78 -4.92
N MET A 23 -0.19 -6.10 -5.00
CA MET A 23 -0.15 -6.82 -6.27
C MET A 23 -1.43 -6.65 -7.09
N VAL A 24 -2.57 -6.46 -6.43
CA VAL A 24 -3.86 -6.23 -7.10
C VAL A 24 -3.86 -4.89 -7.86
N THR A 25 -3.22 -3.86 -7.31
CA THR A 25 -3.10 -2.56 -8.00
C THR A 25 -2.09 -2.58 -9.13
N GLU A 26 -1.09 -3.43 -9.05
CA GLU A 26 -0.11 -3.63 -10.12
C GLU A 26 -0.68 -4.42 -11.29
N GLU A 27 -1.49 -5.44 -11.00
CA GLU A 27 -2.22 -6.21 -12.00
C GLU A 27 -3.03 -5.32 -12.97
N ILE A 28 -3.50 -4.18 -12.48
CA ILE A 28 -4.24 -3.20 -13.28
C ILE A 28 -3.41 -1.98 -13.70
N GLU A 29 -2.09 -2.02 -13.48
CA GLU A 29 -1.14 -0.96 -13.82
C GLU A 29 -1.58 0.42 -13.29
N LEU A 30 -2.05 0.45 -12.04
CA LEU A 30 -2.69 1.62 -11.44
C LEU A 30 -1.76 2.83 -11.39
N ASN A 31 -0.47 2.63 -11.06
CA ASN A 31 0.49 3.72 -10.95
C ASN A 31 0.65 4.44 -12.29
N GLU A 32 0.93 3.70 -13.36
CA GLU A 32 1.08 4.25 -14.70
C GLU A 32 -0.21 4.93 -15.17
N PHE A 33 -1.36 4.33 -14.88
CA PHE A 33 -2.65 4.92 -15.24
C PHE A 33 -2.88 6.27 -14.54
N LEU A 34 -2.57 6.39 -13.25
CA LEU A 34 -2.76 7.63 -12.48
C LEU A 34 -1.75 8.71 -12.87
N ASP A 35 -0.50 8.36 -13.09
CA ASP A 35 0.54 9.28 -13.58
C ASP A 35 0.13 9.90 -14.92
N ASN A 36 -0.41 9.10 -15.86
CA ASN A 36 -0.94 9.58 -17.14
C ASN A 36 -2.17 10.49 -16.99
N LYS A 37 -2.80 10.51 -15.80
CA LYS A 37 -3.91 11.43 -15.46
C LYS A 37 -3.45 12.64 -14.65
N GLY A 38 -2.14 12.79 -14.42
CA GLY A 38 -1.56 13.90 -13.67
C GLY A 38 -1.76 13.80 -12.15
N ILE A 39 -1.93 12.58 -11.63
CA ILE A 39 -1.98 12.31 -10.18
C ILE A 39 -0.64 11.72 -9.77
N GLU A 40 0.08 12.40 -8.89
CA GLU A 40 1.32 11.91 -8.30
C GLU A 40 1.03 10.74 -7.36
N ILE A 41 1.57 9.56 -7.64
CA ILE A 41 1.42 8.38 -6.80
C ILE A 41 2.79 7.92 -6.29
N LEU A 42 2.90 7.76 -4.97
CA LEU A 42 4.14 7.37 -4.30
C LEU A 42 3.98 6.03 -3.59
N GLU A 43 4.84 5.09 -3.93
CA GLU A 43 4.99 3.84 -3.19
C GLU A 43 5.62 4.10 -1.81
N THR A 44 5.11 3.43 -0.78
CA THR A 44 5.55 3.65 0.60
C THR A 44 6.23 2.45 1.25
N ASP A 45 6.14 1.27 0.65
CA ASP A 45 7.02 0.15 0.95
C ASP A 45 8.43 0.50 0.49
N LEU A 46 9.45 0.27 1.31
CA LEU A 46 10.82 0.71 1.00
C LEU A 46 11.34 0.09 -0.29
N GLY A 47 11.07 -1.19 -0.54
CA GLY A 47 11.49 -1.86 -1.76
C GLY A 47 10.80 -1.31 -3.01
N GLU A 48 9.49 -1.09 -2.94
CA GLU A 48 8.70 -0.48 -4.01
C GLU A 48 9.12 0.96 -4.28
N PHE A 49 9.33 1.75 -3.23
CA PHE A 49 9.80 3.13 -3.31
C PHE A 49 11.14 3.23 -4.04
N LEU A 50 12.10 2.34 -3.70
CA LEU A 50 13.40 2.28 -4.36
C LEU A 50 13.31 1.95 -5.85
N VAL A 51 12.46 1.00 -6.20
CA VAL A 51 12.23 0.58 -7.59
C VAL A 51 11.54 1.68 -8.38
N GLN A 52 10.58 2.38 -7.76
CA GLN A 52 9.91 3.53 -8.34
C GLN A 52 10.92 4.67 -8.62
N LEU A 53 11.77 5.02 -7.65
CA LEU A 53 12.83 6.02 -7.83
C LEU A 53 13.81 5.64 -8.95
N ALA A 54 14.13 4.35 -9.07
CA ALA A 54 15.01 3.86 -10.12
C ALA A 54 14.32 3.75 -11.51
N ASN A 55 13.02 4.04 -11.58
CA ASN A 55 12.19 3.85 -12.78
C ASN A 55 12.28 2.42 -13.33
N GLU A 56 12.20 1.43 -12.44
CA GLU A 56 12.29 0.01 -12.77
C GLU A 56 11.01 -0.73 -12.35
N LYS A 57 10.85 -1.95 -12.86
CA LYS A 57 9.74 -2.83 -12.43
C LYS A 57 10.16 -3.66 -11.20
N PRO A 58 9.27 -3.83 -10.23
CA PRO A 58 9.55 -4.60 -9.02
C PRO A 58 9.65 -6.11 -9.29
N SER A 59 10.44 -6.81 -8.47
CA SER A 59 10.59 -8.27 -8.51
C SER A 59 9.72 -8.91 -7.43
N HIS A 60 8.42 -9.05 -7.68
CA HIS A 60 7.43 -9.46 -6.67
C HIS A 60 7.54 -10.90 -6.18
N ILE A 61 8.14 -11.80 -6.95
CA ILE A 61 8.24 -13.23 -6.57
C ILE A 61 9.00 -13.40 -5.25
N VAL A 62 9.97 -12.50 -4.96
CA VAL A 62 10.77 -12.58 -3.74
C VAL A 62 10.63 -11.29 -2.94
N MET A 63 11.22 -10.20 -3.41
CA MET A 63 11.16 -8.87 -2.80
C MET A 63 11.31 -7.82 -3.90
N PRO A 64 10.63 -6.66 -3.84
CA PRO A 64 10.60 -5.68 -4.92
C PRO A 64 11.98 -5.26 -5.43
N ALA A 65 12.91 -4.95 -4.53
CA ALA A 65 14.24 -4.44 -4.84
C ALA A 65 15.38 -5.48 -4.67
N ILE A 66 15.09 -6.78 -4.71
CA ILE A 66 16.09 -7.84 -4.45
C ILE A 66 17.27 -7.82 -5.43
N HIS A 67 17.06 -7.29 -6.62
CA HIS A 67 18.09 -7.16 -7.67
C HIS A 67 19.04 -5.98 -7.44
N LYS A 68 18.79 -5.14 -6.43
CA LYS A 68 19.61 -3.97 -6.10
C LYS A 68 20.64 -4.27 -5.02
N SER A 69 21.90 -3.92 -5.27
CA SER A 69 22.92 -3.88 -4.23
C SER A 69 22.78 -2.64 -3.35
N ARG A 70 23.35 -2.67 -2.14
CA ARG A 70 23.39 -1.50 -1.25
C ARG A 70 24.00 -0.26 -1.91
N LYS A 71 25.02 -0.45 -2.75
CA LYS A 71 25.68 0.66 -3.48
C LYS A 71 24.74 1.32 -4.48
N GLU A 72 23.97 0.53 -5.21
CA GLU A 72 22.96 1.04 -6.15
C GLU A 72 21.85 1.77 -5.42
N ILE A 73 21.34 1.20 -4.31
CA ILE A 73 20.36 1.86 -3.46
C ILE A 73 20.88 3.21 -2.96
N SER A 74 22.12 3.25 -2.44
CA SER A 74 22.74 4.47 -1.93
C SER A 74 22.91 5.55 -3.01
N ARG A 75 23.21 5.15 -4.25
CA ARG A 75 23.27 6.06 -5.39
C ARG A 75 21.90 6.61 -5.75
N VAL A 76 20.90 5.74 -5.87
CA VAL A 76 19.51 6.16 -6.15
C VAL A 76 19.05 7.20 -5.13
N PHE A 77 19.32 7.00 -3.84
CA PHE A 77 19.00 7.99 -2.81
C PHE A 77 19.76 9.30 -2.99
N ALA A 78 21.07 9.26 -3.17
CA ALA A 78 21.90 10.46 -3.32
C ALA A 78 21.52 11.27 -4.57
N ASP A 79 21.16 10.60 -5.65
CA ASP A 79 20.77 11.25 -6.91
C ASP A 79 19.39 11.94 -6.81
N HIS A 80 18.43 11.35 -6.07
CA HIS A 80 17.09 11.91 -5.94
C HIS A 80 16.91 12.87 -4.76
N PHE A 81 17.76 12.74 -3.73
CA PHE A 81 17.68 13.51 -2.48
C PHE A 81 19.06 14.07 -2.12
N PRO A 82 19.54 15.10 -2.83
CA PRO A 82 20.88 15.65 -2.65
C PRO A 82 21.12 16.26 -1.26
N GLU A 83 20.06 16.52 -0.49
CA GLU A 83 20.13 16.95 0.92
C GLU A 83 20.64 15.85 1.87
N PHE A 84 20.64 14.58 1.44
CA PHE A 84 21.17 13.48 2.23
C PHE A 84 22.54 13.03 1.71
N PRO A 85 23.52 12.86 2.61
CA PRO A 85 24.82 12.38 2.20
C PRO A 85 24.75 10.93 1.71
N TYR A 86 25.58 10.59 0.72
CA TYR A 86 25.77 9.20 0.30
C TYR A 86 26.22 8.33 1.48
N THR A 87 25.58 7.20 1.64
CA THR A 87 25.92 6.23 2.68
C THR A 87 25.55 4.82 2.28
N GLU A 88 26.38 3.84 2.61
CA GLU A 88 26.07 2.41 2.48
C GLU A 88 25.59 1.79 3.81
N ASN A 89 25.46 2.61 4.85
CA ASN A 89 24.91 2.17 6.13
C ASN A 89 23.38 2.01 6.04
N VAL A 90 22.90 0.77 6.24
CA VAL A 90 21.48 0.43 6.10
C VAL A 90 20.59 1.22 7.05
N ASP A 91 21.03 1.44 8.28
CA ASP A 91 20.27 2.18 9.29
C ASP A 91 20.10 3.66 8.87
N LEU A 92 21.15 4.26 8.32
CA LEU A 92 21.10 5.64 7.83
C LEU A 92 20.20 5.76 6.60
N ILE A 93 20.29 4.81 5.64
CA ILE A 93 19.39 4.78 4.47
C ILE A 93 17.94 4.67 4.92
N THR A 94 17.63 3.78 5.87
CA THR A 94 16.29 3.60 6.42
C THR A 94 15.80 4.87 7.14
N GLN A 95 16.66 5.55 7.87
CA GLN A 95 16.33 6.83 8.51
C GLN A 95 16.05 7.94 7.48
N GLN A 96 16.81 8.00 6.40
CA GLN A 96 16.59 8.94 5.29
C GLN A 96 15.22 8.66 4.65
N ALA A 97 14.93 7.41 4.27
CA ALA A 97 13.65 7.00 3.71
C ALA A 97 12.47 7.37 4.64
N ARG A 98 12.60 7.07 5.94
CA ARG A 98 11.59 7.41 6.95
C ARG A 98 11.34 8.92 7.01
N LYS A 99 12.38 9.73 6.91
CA LYS A 99 12.24 11.19 6.94
C LYS A 99 11.50 11.72 5.72
N ILE A 100 11.83 11.21 4.53
CA ILE A 100 11.15 11.55 3.27
C ILE A 100 9.67 11.13 3.33
N LEU A 101 9.41 9.86 3.62
CA LEU A 101 8.06 9.31 3.62
C LEU A 101 7.15 9.95 4.68
N ARG A 102 7.69 10.41 5.82
CA ARG A 102 6.91 11.09 6.86
C ARG A 102 6.20 12.33 6.33
N ASP A 103 6.90 13.15 5.56
CA ASP A 103 6.30 14.36 4.99
C ASP A 103 5.31 14.01 3.87
N ARG A 104 5.59 12.98 3.10
CA ARG A 104 4.68 12.47 2.06
C ARG A 104 3.37 11.97 2.65
N PHE A 105 3.41 11.18 3.73
CA PHE A 105 2.19 10.76 4.44
C PHE A 105 1.37 11.93 4.97
N ARG A 106 2.03 12.97 5.50
CA ARG A 106 1.35 14.13 6.08
C ARG A 106 0.68 15.01 5.04
N LEU A 107 1.24 15.08 3.84
CA LEU A 107 0.80 15.98 2.78
C LEU A 107 -0.08 15.30 1.72
N ALA A 108 -0.20 13.98 1.75
CA ALA A 108 -0.99 13.25 0.77
C ALA A 108 -2.48 13.55 0.87
N ASP A 109 -3.12 13.74 -0.28
CA ASP A 109 -4.57 13.93 -0.39
C ASP A 109 -5.33 12.62 -0.22
N ALA A 110 -4.73 11.51 -0.64
CA ALA A 110 -5.33 10.19 -0.54
C ALA A 110 -4.30 9.10 -0.23
N GLY A 111 -4.77 8.03 0.42
CA GLY A 111 -4.04 6.80 0.61
C GLY A 111 -4.71 5.62 -0.12
N ILE A 112 -3.91 4.81 -0.79
CA ILE A 112 -4.37 3.57 -1.42
C ILE A 112 -3.73 2.38 -0.71
N SER A 113 -4.52 1.37 -0.37
CA SER A 113 -4.01 0.13 0.19
C SER A 113 -4.56 -1.09 -0.53
N GLY A 114 -3.80 -2.19 -0.49
CA GLY A 114 -4.34 -3.52 -0.65
C GLY A 114 -5.13 -3.96 0.57
N VAL A 115 -5.72 -5.14 0.48
CA VAL A 115 -6.44 -5.81 1.57
C VAL A 115 -6.09 -7.28 1.54
N ASN A 116 -5.78 -7.88 2.70
CA ASN A 116 -5.54 -9.31 2.79
C ASN A 116 -6.85 -10.10 2.92
N PHE A 117 -7.78 -9.61 3.75
CA PHE A 117 -9.12 -10.18 3.89
C PHE A 117 -10.17 -9.07 3.99
N ALA A 118 -11.30 -9.20 3.28
CA ALA A 118 -12.46 -8.33 3.39
C ALA A 118 -13.61 -9.14 3.98
N VAL A 119 -14.04 -8.79 5.19
CA VAL A 119 -15.06 -9.56 5.94
C VAL A 119 -16.46 -9.08 5.55
N ALA A 120 -17.24 -9.94 4.93
CA ALA A 120 -18.59 -9.59 4.44
C ALA A 120 -19.55 -9.29 5.58
N GLU A 121 -19.50 -10.07 6.68
CA GLU A 121 -20.36 -9.91 7.85
C GLU A 121 -20.29 -8.51 8.48
N THR A 122 -19.09 -7.92 8.55
CA THR A 122 -18.85 -6.68 9.30
C THR A 122 -18.41 -5.50 8.44
N GLY A 123 -18.11 -5.73 7.17
CA GLY A 123 -17.48 -4.74 6.30
C GLY A 123 -16.02 -4.42 6.69
N THR A 124 -15.40 -5.23 7.55
CA THR A 124 -14.04 -5.00 8.05
C THR A 124 -13.00 -5.40 7.01
N LEU A 125 -12.06 -4.50 6.75
CA LEU A 125 -10.89 -4.76 5.92
C LEU A 125 -9.70 -5.12 6.82
N CYS A 126 -9.04 -6.22 6.51
CA CYS A 126 -7.89 -6.72 7.26
C CYS A 126 -6.61 -6.52 6.45
N LEU A 127 -5.66 -5.80 6.99
CA LEU A 127 -4.37 -5.52 6.37
C LEU A 127 -3.23 -6.02 7.24
N VAL A 128 -2.39 -6.88 6.67
CA VAL A 128 -1.19 -7.46 7.31
C VAL A 128 0.05 -6.74 6.78
N GLU A 129 0.91 -6.31 7.68
CA GLU A 129 2.16 -5.62 7.32
C GLU A 129 3.23 -5.75 8.40
N ASN A 130 4.50 -5.48 8.05
CA ASN A 130 5.63 -5.51 8.96
C ASN A 130 6.30 -4.14 9.15
N GLU A 131 6.06 -3.17 8.28
CA GLU A 131 6.77 -1.88 8.26
C GLU A 131 5.97 -0.72 8.85
N GLY A 132 4.64 -0.82 8.92
CA GLY A 132 3.74 0.23 9.38
C GLY A 132 3.37 1.26 8.32
N ASN A 133 3.90 1.15 7.10
CA ASN A 133 3.58 2.02 5.96
C ASN A 133 2.14 1.84 5.47
N GLY A 134 1.63 0.62 5.42
CA GLY A 134 0.24 0.33 5.07
C GLY A 134 -0.73 1.00 6.04
N ARG A 135 -0.49 0.92 7.35
CA ARG A 135 -1.26 1.64 8.36
C ARG A 135 -1.22 3.15 8.13
N MET A 136 -0.07 3.70 7.78
CA MET A 136 0.04 5.13 7.48
C MET A 136 -0.76 5.53 6.24
N CYS A 137 -0.78 4.72 5.19
CA CYS A 137 -1.62 4.95 4.01
C CYS A 137 -3.12 4.95 4.35
N THR A 138 -3.54 4.14 5.32
CA THR A 138 -4.96 3.99 5.69
C THR A 138 -5.43 4.98 6.75
N THR A 139 -4.53 5.71 7.42
CA THR A 139 -4.88 6.57 8.57
C THR A 139 -4.46 8.03 8.42
N ALA A 140 -3.36 8.33 7.74
CA ALA A 140 -2.84 9.70 7.66
C ALA A 140 -3.58 10.57 6.62
N PRO A 141 -3.82 10.12 5.37
CA PRO A 141 -4.55 10.90 4.39
C PRO A 141 -6.04 11.02 4.71
N PRO A 142 -6.69 12.11 4.28
CA PRO A 142 -8.12 12.33 4.51
C PRO A 142 -9.04 11.39 3.71
N LEU A 143 -8.55 10.81 2.62
CA LEU A 143 -9.26 9.83 1.80
C LEU A 143 -8.50 8.50 1.78
N HIS A 144 -9.20 7.40 2.03
CA HIS A 144 -8.65 6.05 1.88
C HIS A 144 -9.40 5.27 0.80
N ILE A 145 -8.66 4.68 -0.14
CA ILE A 145 -9.19 3.78 -1.15
C ILE A 145 -8.54 2.39 -0.96
N ALA A 146 -9.33 1.42 -0.55
CA ALA A 146 -8.92 0.03 -0.45
C ALA A 146 -9.22 -0.71 -1.75
N VAL A 147 -8.20 -1.35 -2.34
CA VAL A 147 -8.35 -2.12 -3.58
C VAL A 147 -8.06 -3.59 -3.30
N THR A 148 -9.02 -4.46 -3.58
CA THR A 148 -8.89 -5.88 -3.29
C THR A 148 -9.56 -6.75 -4.35
N GLY A 149 -9.01 -7.94 -4.57
CA GLY A 149 -9.65 -8.94 -5.42
C GLY A 149 -10.88 -9.55 -4.71
N ILE A 150 -11.90 -9.94 -5.49
CA ILE A 150 -13.12 -10.58 -4.95
C ILE A 150 -12.80 -11.89 -4.22
N GLU A 151 -11.70 -12.57 -4.57
CA GLU A 151 -11.25 -13.82 -3.94
C GLU A 151 -10.78 -13.64 -2.49
N LYS A 152 -10.61 -12.40 -2.04
CA LYS A 152 -10.19 -12.08 -0.66
C LYS A 152 -11.37 -11.77 0.26
N VAL A 153 -12.59 -11.87 -0.25
CA VAL A 153 -13.79 -11.73 0.56
C VAL A 153 -14.00 -13.01 1.36
N VAL A 154 -14.11 -12.86 2.67
CA VAL A 154 -14.44 -13.95 3.62
C VAL A 154 -15.79 -13.67 4.25
N GLU A 155 -16.53 -14.73 4.58
CA GLU A 155 -17.89 -14.58 5.08
C GLU A 155 -17.93 -13.98 6.48
N ASN A 156 -17.19 -14.58 7.43
CA ASN A 156 -17.30 -14.25 8.84
C ASN A 156 -15.97 -13.73 9.42
N LEU A 157 -16.05 -12.89 10.43
CA LEU A 157 -14.88 -12.40 11.15
C LEU A 157 -14.12 -13.55 11.86
N SER A 158 -14.84 -14.58 12.29
CA SER A 158 -14.26 -15.78 12.93
C SER A 158 -13.32 -16.60 12.05
N ASP A 159 -13.38 -16.42 10.72
CA ASP A 159 -12.53 -17.14 9.77
C ASP A 159 -11.12 -16.52 9.68
N VAL A 160 -11.02 -15.23 10.00
CA VAL A 160 -9.79 -14.45 9.85
C VAL A 160 -8.60 -14.99 10.65
N PRO A 161 -8.72 -15.41 11.93
CA PRO A 161 -7.59 -15.95 12.70
C PRO A 161 -6.94 -17.17 12.05
N THR A 162 -7.74 -18.08 11.48
CA THR A 162 -7.24 -19.27 10.78
C THR A 162 -6.48 -18.90 9.52
N LEU A 163 -7.06 -18.00 8.71
CA LEU A 163 -6.44 -17.52 7.48
C LEU A 163 -5.16 -16.72 7.76
N LEU A 164 -5.14 -15.90 8.81
CA LEU A 164 -3.97 -15.14 9.21
C LEU A 164 -2.80 -16.05 9.60
N ASN A 165 -3.05 -17.13 10.36
CA ASN A 165 -2.03 -18.10 10.71
C ASN A 165 -1.41 -18.78 9.48
N ILE A 166 -2.22 -19.10 8.48
CA ILE A 166 -1.73 -19.68 7.22
C ILE A 166 -0.93 -18.66 6.43
N LEU A 167 -1.44 -17.43 6.32
CA LEU A 167 -0.83 -16.36 5.55
C LEU A 167 0.58 -16.03 6.04
N THR A 168 0.77 -15.79 7.33
CA THR A 168 2.07 -15.39 7.88
C THR A 168 3.12 -16.49 7.75
N LYS A 169 2.75 -17.73 7.99
CA LYS A 169 3.64 -18.89 7.82
C LYS A 169 4.00 -19.13 6.35
N SER A 170 3.03 -19.03 5.46
CA SER A 170 3.24 -19.25 4.03
C SER A 170 4.07 -18.12 3.38
N ALA A 171 3.84 -16.87 3.77
CA ALA A 171 4.50 -15.73 3.15
C ALA A 171 5.94 -15.53 3.61
N THR A 172 6.21 -15.64 4.93
CA THR A 172 7.50 -15.25 5.52
C THR A 172 8.04 -16.25 6.54
N GLY A 173 7.32 -17.33 6.83
CA GLY A 173 7.66 -18.27 7.90
C GLY A 173 7.42 -17.73 9.31
N GLN A 174 6.84 -16.55 9.45
CA GLN A 174 6.53 -15.94 10.75
C GLN A 174 5.32 -16.63 11.40
N GLU A 175 5.37 -16.82 12.70
CA GLU A 175 4.21 -17.31 13.45
C GLU A 175 3.14 -16.24 13.61
N ILE A 176 3.56 -14.96 13.69
CA ILE A 176 2.69 -13.80 13.81
C ILE A 176 3.26 -12.63 13.01
N THR A 177 2.39 -11.79 12.47
CA THR A 177 2.77 -10.53 11.81
C THR A 177 3.12 -9.44 12.83
N THR A 178 3.91 -8.44 12.41
CA THR A 178 4.22 -7.28 13.25
C THR A 178 2.97 -6.41 13.49
N TYR A 179 2.20 -6.17 12.42
CA TYR A 179 0.97 -5.39 12.47
C TYR A 179 -0.17 -6.15 11.79
N PHE A 180 -1.31 -6.14 12.45
CA PHE A 180 -2.58 -6.58 11.89
C PHE A 180 -3.60 -5.46 12.09
N ASN A 181 -3.96 -4.79 11.00
CA ASN A 181 -4.87 -3.65 11.03
C ASN A 181 -6.27 -4.12 10.63
N MET A 182 -7.27 -3.74 11.42
CA MET A 182 -8.68 -3.96 11.14
C MET A 182 -9.33 -2.59 10.94
N ILE A 183 -9.87 -2.38 9.74
CA ILE A 183 -10.40 -1.09 9.30
C ILE A 183 -11.87 -1.30 8.96
N SER A 184 -12.78 -0.68 9.72
CA SER A 184 -14.23 -0.92 9.56
C SER A 184 -14.99 0.29 9.04
N SER A 185 -14.44 1.51 9.20
CA SER A 185 -15.13 2.75 8.77
C SER A 185 -14.14 3.91 8.64
N PRO A 186 -14.53 4.99 7.97
CA PRO A 186 -13.86 6.28 8.15
C PRO A 186 -14.05 6.78 9.59
N ARG A 187 -13.21 7.74 10.01
CA ARG A 187 -13.27 8.30 11.36
C ARG A 187 -14.60 8.99 11.65
N LYS A 188 -15.04 8.90 12.88
CA LYS A 188 -16.20 9.64 13.39
C LYS A 188 -15.80 11.06 13.79
N ASN A 189 -16.80 11.93 14.02
CA ASN A 189 -16.58 13.35 14.30
C ASN A 189 -15.73 13.62 15.56
N ASP A 190 -15.72 12.72 16.52
CA ASP A 190 -14.98 12.79 17.79
C ASP A 190 -13.61 12.08 17.77
N GLU A 191 -13.28 11.38 16.68
CA GLU A 191 -12.02 10.69 16.50
C GLU A 191 -10.96 11.61 15.89
N LYS A 192 -9.72 11.50 16.37
CA LYS A 192 -8.61 12.35 15.96
C LYS A 192 -7.90 11.83 14.71
N ASP A 193 -7.86 10.50 14.55
CA ASP A 193 -7.10 9.80 13.52
C ASP A 193 -8.02 9.05 12.57
N GLY A 194 -7.54 8.80 11.37
CA GLY A 194 -8.24 8.09 10.31
C GLY A 194 -8.75 8.99 9.19
N PRO A 195 -9.11 8.41 8.06
CA PRO A 195 -9.60 9.13 6.90
C PRO A 195 -11.00 9.69 7.13
N LEU A 196 -11.32 10.81 6.47
CA LEU A 196 -12.68 11.39 6.46
C LEU A 196 -13.64 10.58 5.60
N SER A 197 -13.12 9.94 4.57
CA SER A 197 -13.89 9.05 3.68
C SER A 197 -13.10 7.81 3.32
N MET A 198 -13.81 6.71 3.11
CA MET A 198 -13.24 5.43 2.73
C MET A 198 -14.05 4.81 1.59
N HIS A 199 -13.35 4.29 0.59
CA HIS A 199 -13.94 3.56 -0.53
C HIS A 199 -13.31 2.18 -0.66
N VAL A 200 -14.10 1.20 -1.03
CA VAL A 200 -13.64 -0.17 -1.31
C VAL A 200 -13.90 -0.48 -2.77
N VAL A 201 -12.84 -0.81 -3.49
CA VAL A 201 -12.91 -1.22 -4.90
C VAL A 201 -12.63 -2.70 -4.99
N LEU A 202 -13.67 -3.47 -5.32
CA LEU A 202 -13.57 -4.91 -5.54
C LEU A 202 -13.20 -5.17 -7.00
N LEU A 203 -12.10 -5.90 -7.20
CA LEU A 203 -11.58 -6.26 -8.51
C LEU A 203 -11.95 -7.70 -8.86
N ASP A 204 -12.73 -7.88 -9.90
CA ASP A 204 -12.98 -9.20 -10.50
C ASP A 204 -11.82 -9.61 -11.43
N ASN A 205 -11.54 -8.80 -12.45
CA ASN A 205 -10.50 -9.04 -13.46
C ASN A 205 -10.43 -10.50 -13.94
N GLY A 206 -11.59 -11.12 -14.15
CA GLY A 206 -11.73 -12.50 -14.62
C GLY A 206 -11.76 -13.58 -13.53
N ARG A 207 -11.62 -13.22 -12.25
CA ARG A 207 -11.65 -14.18 -11.12
C ARG A 207 -12.94 -14.98 -11.07
N SER A 208 -14.07 -14.35 -11.33
CA SER A 208 -15.38 -15.04 -11.38
C SER A 208 -15.49 -16.08 -12.51
N LYS A 209 -14.64 -16.02 -13.53
CA LYS A 209 -14.63 -16.97 -14.66
C LYS A 209 -13.80 -18.21 -14.40
N ILE A 210 -12.91 -18.19 -13.41
CA ILE A 210 -12.02 -19.32 -13.09
C ILE A 210 -12.77 -20.47 -12.43
N HIS A 211 -13.91 -20.20 -11.81
CA HIS A 211 -14.74 -21.19 -11.11
C HIS A 211 -15.88 -21.79 -11.98
N GLN A 212 -15.84 -21.55 -13.28
CA GLN A 212 -16.71 -22.21 -14.26
C GLN A 212 -15.92 -23.27 -15.03
#